data_ae90096b36e3b1b98dcc27790cacfaba
#
_entry.id   ae90096b36e3b1b98dcc27790cacfaba
#
_cell.length_a   1.000
_cell.length_b   1.000
_cell.length_c   1.000
_cell.angle_alpha   90.00
_cell.angle_beta   90.00
_cell.angle_gamma   90.00
#
_symmetry.space_group_name_H-M   'P 1'
#
loop_
_entity.id
_entity.type
_entity.pdbx_description
1 polymer ?
#
loop_
_entity_poly.entity_id
_entity_poly.type
_entity_poly.pdbx_seq_one_letter_code
_entity_poly.pdbx_strand_id
1 'polypeptide(L)' 'MTAHVRVVVAGPLSAAATSAIQARYDVVGNTRRADGETVLDLEGLDQPAIRGLLTLLWDFGHDVVAVTDETKERTS' A
#
# COMPACT_ATOMS: atom_id res chain seq x y z
N MET A 1 18.40 -1.61 6.16
CA MET A 1 17.19 -1.83 6.77
C MET A 1 16.09 -1.48 5.88
N THR A 2 15.09 -2.26 5.76
CA THR A 2 14.02 -2.10 4.82
C THR A 2 12.74 -1.68 5.52
N ALA A 3 12.12 -0.61 5.05
CA ALA A 3 10.83 -0.19 5.56
C ALA A 3 9.76 -0.98 4.85
N HIS A 4 8.87 -1.59 5.61
CA HIS A 4 7.76 -2.37 5.07
C HIS A 4 6.46 -1.67 5.44
N VAL A 5 5.62 -1.44 4.45
CA VAL A 5 4.34 -0.78 4.65
C VAL A 5 3.24 -1.71 4.14
N ARG A 6 2.22 -1.91 4.96
CA ARG A 6 1.05 -2.67 4.57
C ARG A 6 -0.13 -1.72 4.48
N VAL A 7 -0.79 -1.73 3.36
CA VAL A 7 -1.96 -0.88 3.12
C VAL A 7 -3.16 -1.78 2.84
N VAL A 8 -4.23 -1.55 3.57
CA VAL A 8 -5.47 -2.29 3.38
C VAL A 8 -6.49 -1.36 2.74
N VAL A 9 -7.04 -1.78 1.63
CA VAL A 9 -7.98 -1.00 0.84
C VAL A 9 -9.31 -1.72 0.80
N ALA A 10 -10.40 -0.98 0.95
CA ALA A 10 -11.74 -1.56 0.88
C ALA A 10 -12.04 -1.97 -0.56
N GLY A 11 -12.45 -3.21 -0.74
CA GLY A 11 -12.82 -3.71 -2.06
C GLY A 11 -11.63 -4.00 -2.96
N PRO A 12 -11.91 -4.40 -4.21
CA PRO A 12 -10.86 -4.75 -5.14
C PRO A 12 -10.18 -3.50 -5.71
N LEU A 13 -8.89 -3.60 -5.95
CA LEU A 13 -8.17 -2.54 -6.62
C LEU A 13 -8.46 -2.57 -8.11
N SER A 14 -8.66 -1.40 -8.71
CA SER A 14 -8.84 -1.35 -10.16
C SER A 14 -7.53 -1.69 -10.86
N ALA A 15 -7.62 -2.16 -12.10
CA ALA A 15 -6.43 -2.49 -12.87
C ALA A 15 -5.57 -1.25 -13.10
N ALA A 16 -6.19 -0.09 -13.31
CA ALA A 16 -5.45 1.14 -13.52
C ALA A 16 -4.67 1.55 -12.27
N ALA A 17 -5.29 1.43 -11.10
CA ALA A 17 -4.61 1.75 -9.84
C ALA A 17 -3.46 0.78 -9.60
N THR A 18 -3.69 -0.50 -9.83
CA THR A 18 -2.65 -1.52 -9.66
C THR A 18 -1.44 -1.22 -10.55
N SER A 19 -1.69 -0.91 -11.81
CA SER A 19 -0.60 -0.58 -12.73
C SER A 19 0.16 0.66 -12.30
N ALA A 20 -0.55 1.69 -11.86
CA ALA A 20 0.09 2.93 -11.44
C ALA A 20 0.97 2.71 -10.20
N ILE A 21 0.49 1.89 -9.27
CA ILE A 21 1.25 1.60 -8.06
C ILE A 21 2.50 0.79 -8.40
N GLN A 22 2.34 -0.23 -9.24
CA GLN A 22 3.48 -1.08 -9.60
C GLN A 22 4.52 -0.32 -10.40
N ALA A 23 4.13 0.71 -11.12
CA ALA A 23 5.07 1.51 -11.88
C ALA A 23 5.90 2.43 -11.00
N ARG A 24 5.42 2.76 -9.80
CA ARG A 24 6.09 3.74 -8.96
C ARG A 24 6.69 3.17 -7.69
N TYR A 25 6.16 2.07 -7.19
CA TYR A 25 6.53 1.54 -5.89
C TYR A 25 6.90 0.06 -5.99
N ASP A 26 7.68 -0.40 -5.01
CA ASP A 26 8.04 -1.81 -4.93
C ASP A 26 6.95 -2.57 -4.21
N VAL A 27 6.05 -3.15 -4.95
CA VAL A 27 4.97 -3.95 -4.42
C VAL A 27 5.46 -5.38 -4.29
N VAL A 28 5.54 -5.87 -3.06
CA VAL A 28 6.01 -7.22 -2.81
C VAL A 28 4.87 -8.19 -2.50
N GLY A 29 3.67 -7.69 -2.32
CA GLY A 29 2.52 -8.54 -2.11
C GLY A 29 1.22 -7.82 -2.45
N ASN A 30 0.26 -8.56 -3.02
CA ASN A 30 -1.04 -8.02 -3.37
C ASN A 30 -2.02 -9.15 -3.18
N THR A 31 -2.78 -9.12 -2.09
CA THR A 31 -3.65 -10.23 -1.70
C THR A 31 -5.07 -9.73 -1.49
N ARG A 32 -6.04 -10.48 -2.02
CA ARG A 32 -7.44 -10.22 -1.75
C ARG A 32 -7.85 -11.04 -0.54
N ARG A 33 -8.49 -10.41 0.41
CA ARG A 33 -8.99 -11.11 1.57
C ARG A 33 -10.38 -11.67 1.32
N ALA A 34 -10.80 -12.60 2.17
CA ALA A 34 -12.09 -13.21 2.06
C ALA A 34 -13.24 -12.21 2.23
N ASP A 35 -13.00 -11.12 2.98
CA ASP A 35 -14.00 -10.09 3.19
C ASP A 35 -14.04 -9.06 2.05
N GLY A 36 -13.24 -9.26 1.02
CA GLY A 36 -13.22 -8.37 -0.14
C GLY A 36 -12.18 -7.27 -0.09
N GLU A 37 -11.48 -7.13 1.02
CA GLU A 37 -10.43 -6.12 1.13
C GLU A 37 -9.19 -6.55 0.37
N THR A 38 -8.43 -5.57 -0.10
CA THR A 38 -7.15 -5.81 -0.76
C THR A 38 -6.02 -5.39 0.16
N VAL A 39 -5.04 -6.24 0.35
CA VAL A 39 -3.87 -5.96 1.16
C VAL A 39 -2.67 -5.79 0.25
N LEU A 40 -2.03 -4.63 0.31
CA LEU A 40 -0.82 -4.35 -0.44
C LEU A 40 0.35 -4.32 0.51
N ASP A 41 1.38 -5.06 0.19
CA ASP A 41 2.64 -5.02 0.93
C ASP A 41 3.69 -4.38 0.06
N LEU A 42 4.32 -3.33 0.57
CA LEU A 42 5.29 -2.56 -0.19
C LEU A 42 6.56 -2.37 0.63
N GLU A 43 7.67 -2.21 -0.04
CA GLU A 43 8.94 -2.01 0.62
C GLU A 43 9.62 -0.75 0.12
N GLY A 44 10.48 -0.20 0.95
CA GLY A 44 11.32 0.93 0.55
C GLY A 44 10.63 2.27 0.55
N LEU A 45 9.46 2.40 1.17
CA LEU A 45 8.74 3.66 1.17
C LEU A 45 9.15 4.51 2.37
N ASP A 46 9.45 5.78 2.11
CA ASP A 46 9.62 6.77 3.17
C ASP A 46 8.28 7.49 3.36
N GLN A 47 8.24 8.42 4.28
CA GLN A 47 7.00 9.14 4.63
C GLN A 47 6.38 9.87 3.43
N PRO A 48 7.15 10.63 2.64
CA PRO A 48 6.55 11.26 1.47
C PRO A 48 6.01 10.26 0.46
N ALA A 49 6.67 9.11 0.30
CA ALA A 49 6.20 8.09 -0.62
C ALA A 49 4.90 7.47 -0.15
N ILE A 50 4.74 7.26 1.16
CA ILE A 50 3.50 6.75 1.73
C ILE A 50 2.36 7.73 1.45
N ARG A 51 2.59 9.02 1.65
CA ARG A 51 1.56 10.01 1.35
C ARG A 51 1.19 10.02 -0.12
N GLY A 52 2.17 9.91 -0.99
CA GLY A 52 1.92 9.85 -2.43
C GLY A 52 1.09 8.63 -2.80
N LEU A 53 1.38 7.49 -2.19
CA LEU A 53 0.63 6.27 -2.42
C LEU A 53 -0.83 6.43 -1.98
N LEU A 54 -1.06 7.00 -0.80
CA LEU A 54 -2.41 7.20 -0.31
C LEU A 54 -3.19 8.16 -1.19
N THR A 55 -2.54 9.24 -1.64
CA THR A 55 -3.16 10.19 -2.54
C THR A 55 -3.55 9.52 -3.85
N LEU A 56 -2.67 8.68 -4.37
CA LEU A 56 -2.95 7.95 -5.60
C LEU A 56 -4.17 7.05 -5.44
N LEU A 57 -4.27 6.33 -4.33
CA LEU A 57 -5.40 5.46 -4.08
C LEU A 57 -6.69 6.26 -3.99
N TRP A 58 -6.68 7.39 -3.31
CA TRP A 58 -7.86 8.24 -3.21
C TRP A 58 -8.24 8.81 -4.57
N ASP A 59 -7.26 9.19 -5.38
CA ASP A 59 -7.53 9.73 -6.71
C ASP A 59 -8.21 8.69 -7.61
N PHE A 60 -7.93 7.42 -7.40
CA PHE A 60 -8.59 6.36 -8.14
C PHE A 60 -9.92 5.93 -7.49
N GLY A 61 -10.34 6.62 -6.43
CA GLY A 61 -11.61 6.35 -5.78
C GLY A 61 -11.60 5.19 -4.80
N HIS A 62 -10.44 4.80 -4.33
CA HIS A 62 -10.33 3.71 -3.36
C HIS A 62 -10.30 4.24 -1.94
N ASP A 63 -10.95 3.52 -1.03
CA ASP A 63 -10.95 3.87 0.39
C ASP A 63 -9.87 3.08 1.10
N VAL A 64 -8.98 3.80 1.76
CA VAL A 64 -7.92 3.17 2.55
C VAL A 64 -8.45 2.88 3.94
N VAL A 65 -8.43 1.62 4.32
CA VAL A 65 -8.96 1.17 5.61
C VAL A 65 -7.88 1.25 6.69
N ALA A 66 -6.68 0.88 6.36
CA ALA A 66 -5.60 0.86 7.34
C ALA A 66 -4.24 0.99 6.66
N VAL A 67 -3.30 1.61 7.33
CA VAL A 67 -1.91 1.69 6.90
C VAL A 67 -1.06 1.31 8.08
N THR A 68 -0.21 0.31 7.90
CA THR A 68 0.69 -0.14 8.96
C THR A 68 2.12 0.00 8.45
N ASP A 69 2.91 0.78 9.17
CA ASP A 69 4.31 0.97 8.84
C ASP A 69 5.12 0.04 9.73
N GLU A 70 5.61 -1.03 9.16
CA GLU A 70 6.35 -2.03 9.89
C GLU A 70 7.83 -1.84 9.65
N THR A 71 8.35 -0.71 10.05
CA THR A 71 9.76 -0.45 9.96
C THR A 71 10.51 -1.26 10.99
N LYS A 72 11.53 -1.95 10.59
CA LYS A 72 12.25 -2.73 11.50
C LYS A 72 13.22 -2.06 12.28
N GLU A 73 13.18 -1.02 12.69
CA GLU A 73 14.09 -0.38 13.43
C GLU A 73 13.98 -0.49 14.76
N ARG A 74 14.52 -0.77 15.37
CA ARG A 74 14.35 -0.95 16.59
C ARG A 74 14.86 -0.26 17.47
N THR A 75 14.70 0.27 17.93
CA THR A 75 15.09 0.93 18.69
C THR A 75 15.17 0.65 19.79
N SER A 76 15.43 0.63 20.15
CA SER A 76 15.40 0.17 21.21
C SER A 76 15.44 0.54 21.99
#